data_75dfe82497651e726f8a6f20fda0777f
#
_entry.id   75dfe82497651e726f8a6f20fda0777f
#
_cell.length_a   1.000
_cell.length_b   1.000
_cell.length_c   1.000
_cell.angle_alpha   90.00
_cell.angle_beta   90.00
_cell.angle_gamma   90.00
#
_symmetry.space_group_name_H-M   'P 1'
#
loop_
_entity.id
_entity.type
_entity.pdbx_description
1 polymer ?
#
loop_
_entity_poly.entity_id
_entity_poly.type
_entity_poly.pdbx_seq_one_letter_code
_entity_poly.pdbx_strand_id
1 'polypeptide(L)'
;MAVAETDSAEHAEIREVAGRIRGKGECATRSARDPVNLPMIHNWVQALGDDCPVYTDEQRAAQSVHGGLVAPPAMAQVWTMDGERGADDPLAAMSEVLDAAGYASVVATDSEQTYHRYLRHGERVQVTSALEDVVGPKTTALGEGWFVTTRSTWYAGSEPVAEMRFRVLKFRPAGQDASESGGESEHGTGDPARGEPIRPAISQDTAYFWDGARAGELRIQRCGRCGLLRHPPGPMCPECGSTERTHLVSAGTGEVYSYTVHHHPPLPGKELPLAVALVELDEGVRVLGELTGVDPGEVRIGMPVEVGFREIDEDLTLPCWKPRTGGRP
;
A
#
# COMPACT_ATOMS: atom_id res chain seq x y z
N MET A 1 -23.23 -5.66 32.46
CA MET A 1 -23.94 -6.78 31.82
C MET A 1 -23.28 -6.98 30.48
N ALA A 2 -22.45 -8.02 30.33
CA ALA A 2 -21.85 -8.37 29.04
C ALA A 2 -22.97 -8.93 28.15
N VAL A 3 -23.20 -8.30 27.00
CA VAL A 3 -24.05 -8.85 25.95
C VAL A 3 -23.30 -10.08 25.44
N ALA A 4 -23.86 -11.28 25.65
CA ALA A 4 -23.39 -12.48 24.99
C ALA A 4 -23.69 -12.30 23.49
N GLU A 5 -22.64 -12.01 22.69
CA GLU A 5 -22.70 -12.07 21.24
C GLU A 5 -23.12 -13.49 20.88
N THR A 6 -24.29 -13.64 20.27
CA THR A 6 -24.75 -14.89 19.70
C THR A 6 -23.79 -15.24 18.58
N ASP A 7 -22.96 -16.27 18.80
CA ASP A 7 -22.04 -16.79 17.79
C ASP A 7 -22.83 -17.19 16.55
N SER A 8 -22.64 -16.48 15.44
CA SER A 8 -23.36 -16.80 14.20
C SER A 8 -22.83 -18.14 13.64
N ALA A 9 -23.67 -18.90 12.94
CA ALA A 9 -23.25 -20.14 12.30
C ALA A 9 -22.02 -19.94 11.40
N GLU A 10 -21.92 -18.79 10.72
CA GLU A 10 -20.78 -18.37 9.91
C GLU A 10 -19.49 -18.25 10.74
N HIS A 11 -19.56 -17.62 11.89
CA HIS A 11 -18.38 -17.48 12.77
C HIS A 11 -17.89 -18.82 13.33
N ALA A 12 -18.82 -19.73 13.63
CA ALA A 12 -18.49 -21.09 14.05
C ALA A 12 -17.80 -21.87 12.94
N GLU A 13 -18.26 -21.75 11.70
CA GLU A 13 -17.66 -22.37 10.51
C GLU A 13 -16.23 -21.83 10.26
N ILE A 14 -16.04 -20.51 10.32
CA ILE A 14 -14.70 -19.89 10.20
C ILE A 14 -13.73 -20.48 11.22
N ARG A 15 -14.14 -20.59 12.48
CA ARG A 15 -13.30 -21.18 13.55
C ARG A 15 -13.01 -22.65 13.32
N GLU A 16 -13.97 -23.41 12.84
CA GLU A 16 -13.78 -24.82 12.51
C GLU A 16 -12.74 -24.99 11.38
N VAL A 17 -12.87 -24.20 10.30
CA VAL A 17 -11.91 -24.23 9.19
C VAL A 17 -10.53 -23.80 9.67
N ALA A 18 -10.42 -22.73 10.47
CA ALA A 18 -9.17 -22.30 11.07
C ALA A 18 -8.53 -23.42 11.91
N GLY A 19 -9.33 -24.13 12.70
CA GLY A 19 -8.89 -25.30 13.46
C GLY A 19 -8.35 -26.43 12.58
N ARG A 20 -9.00 -26.70 11.46
CA ARG A 20 -8.55 -27.71 10.48
C ARG A 20 -7.23 -27.30 9.81
N ILE A 21 -7.10 -26.04 9.39
CA ILE A 21 -5.85 -25.53 8.76
C ILE A 21 -4.72 -25.58 9.79
N ARG A 22 -4.93 -25.09 11.01
CA ARG A 22 -3.94 -25.13 12.08
C ARG A 22 -3.53 -26.55 12.43
N GLY A 23 -4.47 -27.51 12.42
CA GLY A 23 -4.23 -28.91 12.68
C GLY A 23 -3.35 -29.60 11.65
N LYS A 24 -3.20 -29.05 10.43
CA LYS A 24 -2.28 -29.57 9.41
C LYS A 24 -0.81 -29.29 9.77
N GLY A 25 -0.53 -28.32 10.65
CA GLY A 25 0.82 -27.92 11.00
C GLY A 25 1.49 -27.09 9.90
N GLU A 26 2.78 -27.35 9.65
CA GLU A 26 3.54 -26.66 8.63
C GLU A 26 3.12 -27.10 7.22
N CYS A 27 3.04 -26.13 6.30
CA CYS A 27 2.80 -26.39 4.89
C CYS A 27 4.02 -27.10 4.24
N ALA A 28 3.84 -27.56 3.00
CA ALA A 28 4.94 -28.10 2.20
C ALA A 28 6.09 -27.08 2.10
N THR A 29 7.32 -27.58 2.23
CA THR A 29 8.52 -26.76 2.13
C THR A 29 8.64 -26.13 0.75
N ARG A 30 8.78 -24.82 0.67
CA ARG A 30 9.12 -24.10 -0.55
C ARG A 30 10.61 -23.79 -0.58
N SER A 31 11.26 -24.06 -1.71
CA SER A 31 12.68 -23.77 -1.91
C SER A 31 12.85 -22.49 -2.71
N ALA A 32 13.83 -21.68 -2.35
CA ALA A 32 14.26 -20.55 -3.16
C ALA A 32 14.65 -21.03 -4.56
N ARG A 33 14.27 -20.26 -5.58
CA ARG A 33 14.63 -20.53 -6.98
C ARG A 33 16.13 -20.50 -7.18
N ASP A 34 16.77 -19.48 -6.65
CA ASP A 34 18.21 -19.26 -6.74
C ASP A 34 18.84 -19.29 -5.34
N PRO A 35 20.14 -19.63 -5.22
CA PRO A 35 20.85 -19.50 -3.96
C PRO A 35 21.01 -18.01 -3.59
N VAL A 36 21.35 -17.75 -2.32
CA VAL A 36 21.76 -16.42 -1.85
C VAL A 36 22.89 -15.89 -2.74
N ASN A 37 22.69 -14.75 -3.39
CA ASN A 37 23.58 -14.25 -4.42
C ASN A 37 23.92 -12.76 -4.24
N LEU A 38 25.11 -12.39 -4.69
CA LEU A 38 25.64 -11.04 -4.54
C LEU A 38 24.86 -9.98 -5.33
N PRO A 39 24.41 -10.21 -6.57
CA PRO A 39 23.63 -9.20 -7.28
C PRO A 39 22.39 -8.74 -6.51
N MET A 40 21.66 -9.65 -5.89
CA MET A 40 20.50 -9.27 -5.07
C MET A 40 20.91 -8.57 -3.78
N ILE A 41 21.98 -9.01 -3.11
CA ILE A 41 22.51 -8.33 -1.92
C ILE A 41 22.91 -6.91 -2.29
N HIS A 42 23.68 -6.72 -3.37
CA HIS A 42 24.13 -5.40 -3.81
C HIS A 42 22.96 -4.46 -4.14
N ASN A 43 21.95 -4.96 -4.86
CA ASN A 43 20.76 -4.17 -5.17
C ASN A 43 20.00 -3.73 -3.89
N TRP A 44 19.88 -4.64 -2.92
CA TRP A 44 19.21 -4.37 -1.65
C TRP A 44 19.94 -3.29 -0.84
N VAL A 45 21.25 -3.47 -0.59
CA VAL A 45 22.04 -2.54 0.22
C VAL A 45 22.16 -1.18 -0.46
N GLN A 46 22.30 -1.15 -1.80
CA GLN A 46 22.32 0.09 -2.57
C GLN A 46 20.99 0.85 -2.47
N ALA A 47 19.86 0.17 -2.55
CA ALA A 47 18.54 0.78 -2.44
C ALA A 47 18.29 1.41 -1.06
N LEU A 48 18.88 0.82 0.00
CA LEU A 48 18.75 1.29 1.38
C LEU A 48 19.87 2.25 1.79
N GLY A 49 20.91 2.43 0.99
CA GLY A 49 22.11 3.18 1.37
C GLY A 49 22.92 2.51 2.49
N ASP A 50 22.86 1.17 2.59
CA ASP A 50 23.58 0.39 3.59
C ASP A 50 24.96 0.01 3.05
N ASP A 51 26.02 0.61 3.60
CA ASP A 51 27.40 0.41 3.20
C ASP A 51 28.17 -0.54 4.13
N CYS A 52 27.46 -1.35 4.93
CA CYS A 52 28.08 -2.30 5.84
C CYS A 52 28.96 -3.30 5.08
N PRO A 53 30.29 -3.37 5.39
CA PRO A 53 31.24 -4.12 4.58
C PRO A 53 31.07 -5.65 4.63
N VAL A 54 30.33 -6.18 5.60
CA VAL A 54 30.05 -7.63 5.65
C VAL A 54 29.17 -8.11 4.52
N TYR A 55 28.49 -7.19 3.80
CA TYR A 55 27.63 -7.50 2.66
C TYR A 55 28.34 -7.33 1.31
N THR A 56 29.44 -6.56 1.26
CA THR A 56 30.02 -6.11 -0.01
C THR A 56 31.53 -6.31 -0.13
N ASP A 57 32.25 -6.45 0.98
CA ASP A 57 33.73 -6.60 1.02
C ASP A 57 34.12 -7.98 1.55
N GLU A 58 34.61 -8.85 0.66
CA GLU A 58 34.95 -10.23 0.98
C GLU A 58 36.03 -10.35 2.06
N GLN A 59 37.05 -9.46 2.05
CA GLN A 59 38.14 -9.50 3.02
C GLN A 59 37.67 -9.10 4.42
N ARG A 60 36.87 -8.05 4.51
CA ARG A 60 36.30 -7.60 5.78
C ARG A 60 35.25 -8.58 6.30
N ALA A 61 34.43 -9.13 5.42
CA ALA A 61 33.44 -10.15 5.78
C ALA A 61 34.12 -11.41 6.32
N ALA A 62 35.22 -11.86 5.74
CA ALA A 62 35.99 -13.00 6.20
C ALA A 62 36.61 -12.80 7.61
N GLN A 63 36.91 -11.54 7.97
CA GLN A 63 37.44 -11.18 9.29
C GLN A 63 36.34 -10.91 10.32
N SER A 64 35.09 -10.87 9.90
CA SER A 64 33.94 -10.65 10.77
C SER A 64 33.51 -11.93 11.50
N VAL A 65 32.57 -11.81 12.42
CA VAL A 65 31.95 -12.94 13.11
C VAL A 65 31.22 -13.90 12.15
N HIS A 66 30.94 -13.46 10.92
CA HIS A 66 30.24 -14.25 9.91
C HIS A 66 31.21 -15.17 9.12
N GLY A 67 32.49 -14.85 9.09
CA GLY A 67 33.53 -15.63 8.40
C GLY A 67 33.42 -15.63 6.87
N GLY A 68 32.69 -14.69 6.27
CA GLY A 68 32.46 -14.52 4.84
C GLY A 68 31.28 -13.61 4.54
N LEU A 69 31.04 -13.34 3.25
CA LEU A 69 29.93 -12.52 2.79
C LEU A 69 28.57 -13.11 3.21
N VAL A 70 27.73 -12.24 3.75
CA VAL A 70 26.37 -12.58 4.19
C VAL A 70 25.34 -11.64 3.57
N ALA A 71 24.10 -12.08 3.56
CA ALA A 71 22.97 -11.24 3.21
C ALA A 71 22.48 -10.46 4.44
N PRO A 72 21.99 -9.23 4.29
CA PRO A 72 21.24 -8.55 5.34
C PRO A 72 20.13 -9.45 5.90
N PRO A 73 19.93 -9.52 7.22
CA PRO A 73 18.97 -10.46 7.82
C PRO A 73 17.54 -10.24 7.33
N ALA A 74 17.14 -8.99 7.09
CA ALA A 74 15.82 -8.65 6.54
C ALA A 74 15.55 -9.24 5.15
N MET A 75 16.58 -9.68 4.43
CA MET A 75 16.43 -10.39 3.15
C MET A 75 15.98 -11.84 3.29
N ALA A 76 15.86 -12.41 4.50
CA ALA A 76 15.51 -13.82 4.68
C ALA A 76 14.26 -14.23 3.86
N GLN A 77 13.22 -13.40 3.87
CA GLN A 77 11.99 -13.63 3.11
C GLN A 77 12.15 -13.44 1.60
N VAL A 78 13.09 -12.58 1.16
CA VAL A 78 13.24 -12.21 -0.26
C VAL A 78 13.59 -13.42 -1.12
N TRP A 79 14.39 -14.34 -0.61
CA TRP A 79 14.86 -15.52 -1.34
C TRP A 79 13.74 -16.49 -1.73
N THR A 80 12.64 -16.47 -0.97
CA THR A 80 11.49 -17.36 -1.15
C THR A 80 10.22 -16.60 -1.57
N MET A 81 10.35 -15.34 -2.01
CA MET A 81 9.27 -14.56 -2.59
C MET A 81 9.05 -14.98 -4.04
N ASP A 82 8.16 -15.93 -4.23
CA ASP A 82 7.66 -16.29 -5.56
C ASP A 82 6.40 -15.48 -5.88
N GLY A 83 6.18 -15.20 -7.17
CA GLY A 83 4.97 -14.51 -7.65
C GLY A 83 3.69 -15.29 -7.39
N GLU A 84 3.78 -16.63 -7.25
CA GLU A 84 2.67 -17.50 -6.90
C GLU A 84 2.84 -18.05 -5.49
N ARG A 85 1.84 -17.84 -4.64
CA ARG A 85 1.76 -18.52 -3.35
C ARG A 85 1.46 -19.99 -3.63
N GLY A 86 2.19 -20.89 -2.98
CA GLY A 86 1.93 -22.32 -3.11
C GLY A 86 0.50 -22.68 -2.69
N ALA A 87 -0.09 -23.70 -3.29
CA ALA A 87 -1.46 -24.15 -3.04
C ALA A 87 -1.77 -24.48 -1.56
N ASP A 88 -0.73 -24.67 -0.75
CA ASP A 88 -0.82 -25.02 0.68
C ASP A 88 -0.47 -23.84 1.62
N ASP A 89 -0.36 -22.60 1.13
CA ASP A 89 -0.06 -21.44 1.98
C ASP A 89 -1.21 -21.21 2.99
N PRO A 90 -0.95 -21.31 4.31
CA PRO A 90 -1.99 -21.24 5.32
C PRO A 90 -2.65 -19.85 5.42
N LEU A 91 -1.93 -18.77 5.08
CA LEU A 91 -2.51 -17.43 5.04
C LEU A 91 -3.42 -17.28 3.83
N ALA A 92 -3.03 -17.81 2.67
CA ALA A 92 -3.87 -17.80 1.47
C ALA A 92 -5.14 -18.60 1.70
N ALA A 93 -5.03 -19.83 2.21
CA ALA A 93 -6.17 -20.69 2.49
C ALA A 93 -7.16 -20.04 3.49
N MET A 94 -6.65 -19.38 4.54
CA MET A 94 -7.51 -18.69 5.50
C MET A 94 -8.12 -17.40 4.91
N SER A 95 -7.37 -16.72 4.04
CA SER A 95 -7.87 -15.53 3.35
C SER A 95 -9.03 -15.85 2.43
N GLU A 96 -8.97 -16.94 1.65
CA GLU A 96 -10.07 -17.40 0.80
C GLU A 96 -11.36 -17.65 1.58
N VAL A 97 -11.25 -18.28 2.75
CA VAL A 97 -12.40 -18.55 3.64
C VAL A 97 -13.02 -17.23 4.12
N LEU A 98 -12.19 -16.29 4.55
CA LEU A 98 -12.64 -14.99 5.03
C LEU A 98 -13.17 -14.09 3.92
N ASP A 99 -12.61 -14.18 2.71
CA ASP A 99 -13.11 -13.48 1.52
C ASP A 99 -14.51 -13.97 1.13
N ALA A 100 -14.71 -15.30 1.12
CA ALA A 100 -16.00 -15.91 0.87
C ALA A 100 -17.05 -15.51 1.93
N ALA A 101 -16.61 -15.28 3.16
CA ALA A 101 -17.45 -14.78 4.26
C ALA A 101 -17.61 -13.25 4.24
N GLY A 102 -17.13 -12.53 3.20
CA GLY A 102 -17.29 -11.08 3.04
C GLY A 102 -16.24 -10.21 3.75
N TYR A 103 -15.22 -10.79 4.38
CA TYR A 103 -14.10 -10.04 4.98
C TYR A 103 -12.99 -9.82 3.95
N ALA A 104 -13.31 -9.17 2.83
CA ALA A 104 -12.44 -9.07 1.66
C ALA A 104 -11.29 -8.05 1.79
N SER A 105 -11.41 -7.07 2.68
CA SER A 105 -10.36 -6.09 2.92
C SER A 105 -9.24 -6.68 3.79
N VAL A 106 -7.99 -6.28 3.54
CA VAL A 106 -6.83 -6.77 4.29
C VAL A 106 -5.86 -5.66 4.63
N VAL A 107 -5.30 -5.72 5.85
CA VAL A 107 -4.20 -4.86 6.28
C VAL A 107 -3.23 -5.66 7.14
N ALA A 108 -1.93 -5.47 6.93
CA ALA A 108 -0.91 -6.00 7.83
C ALA A 108 -0.90 -5.20 9.13
N THR A 109 -0.97 -5.89 10.27
CA THR A 109 -1.06 -5.24 11.59
C THR A 109 0.18 -5.44 12.43
N ASP A 110 0.92 -6.53 12.23
CA ASP A 110 2.06 -6.87 13.07
C ASP A 110 3.04 -7.80 12.34
N SER A 111 4.33 -7.58 12.56
CA SER A 111 5.40 -8.43 12.05
C SER A 111 6.53 -8.49 13.08
N GLU A 112 6.76 -9.68 13.62
CA GLU A 112 7.85 -9.97 14.54
C GLU A 112 8.81 -10.95 13.87
N GLN A 113 10.11 -10.61 13.83
CA GLN A 113 11.12 -11.40 13.15
C GLN A 113 12.28 -11.71 14.09
N THR A 114 12.72 -12.96 14.07
CA THR A 114 13.91 -13.43 14.80
C THR A 114 14.90 -14.00 13.80
N TYR A 115 16.12 -13.50 13.86
CA TYR A 115 17.22 -13.96 13.01
C TYR A 115 18.23 -14.71 13.86
N HIS A 116 18.34 -16.02 13.64
CA HIS A 116 19.26 -16.88 14.41
C HIS A 116 20.68 -16.72 13.91
N ARG A 117 20.86 -16.58 12.62
CA ARG A 117 22.11 -16.16 11.94
C ARG A 117 21.83 -15.53 10.59
N TYR A 118 22.85 -14.89 10.04
CA TYR A 118 22.78 -14.33 8.70
C TYR A 118 22.98 -15.45 7.66
N LEU A 119 22.27 -15.32 6.53
CA LEU A 119 22.43 -16.20 5.40
C LEU A 119 23.74 -15.91 4.66
N ARG A 120 24.50 -16.94 4.35
CA ARG A 120 25.78 -16.82 3.62
C ARG A 120 25.55 -16.86 2.12
N HIS A 121 26.44 -16.17 1.40
CA HIS A 121 26.47 -16.27 -0.07
C HIS A 121 26.57 -17.75 -0.51
N GLY A 122 25.73 -18.13 -1.48
CA GLY A 122 25.66 -19.49 -2.02
C GLY A 122 24.74 -20.46 -1.28
N GLU A 123 24.22 -20.12 -0.11
CA GLU A 123 23.27 -20.99 0.60
C GLU A 123 21.92 -21.07 -0.13
N ARG A 124 21.30 -22.26 -0.11
CA ARG A 124 19.94 -22.47 -0.59
C ARG A 124 18.95 -22.33 0.56
N VAL A 125 17.99 -21.44 0.37
CA VAL A 125 17.00 -21.11 1.38
C VAL A 125 15.71 -21.89 1.11
N GLN A 126 15.11 -22.37 2.18
CA GLN A 126 13.79 -23.01 2.17
C GLN A 126 12.92 -22.35 3.22
N VAL A 127 11.60 -22.41 3.04
CA VAL A 127 10.64 -21.89 4.00
C VAL A 127 9.49 -22.84 4.20
N THR A 128 9.04 -22.98 5.46
CA THR A 128 7.75 -23.55 5.83
C THR A 128 6.90 -22.48 6.49
N SER A 129 5.58 -22.61 6.43
CA SER A 129 4.64 -21.71 7.09
C SER A 129 3.53 -22.51 7.78
N ALA A 130 3.07 -22.03 8.92
CA ALA A 130 1.97 -22.63 9.66
C ALA A 130 0.98 -21.55 10.09
N LEU A 131 -0.32 -21.90 10.15
CA LEU A 131 -1.32 -21.06 10.79
C LEU A 131 -1.14 -21.16 12.30
N GLU A 132 -0.84 -20.03 12.95
CA GLU A 132 -0.63 -19.99 14.40
C GLU A 132 -1.93 -19.68 15.12
N ASP A 133 -2.66 -18.64 14.66
CA ASP A 133 -3.88 -18.23 15.34
C ASP A 133 -4.86 -17.51 14.40
N VAL A 134 -6.16 -17.62 14.72
CA VAL A 134 -7.23 -16.85 14.06
C VAL A 134 -8.17 -16.35 15.16
N VAL A 135 -8.24 -15.03 15.33
CA VAL A 135 -8.99 -14.38 16.41
C VAL A 135 -10.02 -13.42 15.82
N GLY A 136 -11.28 -13.66 16.14
CA GLY A 136 -12.39 -12.80 15.74
C GLY A 136 -13.77 -13.42 15.96
N PRO A 137 -14.83 -12.74 15.48
CA PRO A 137 -14.73 -11.39 14.92
C PRO A 137 -14.36 -10.33 15.99
N LYS A 138 -13.75 -9.23 15.59
CA LYS A 138 -13.43 -8.08 16.43
C LYS A 138 -13.88 -6.80 15.75
N THR A 139 -14.52 -5.91 16.49
CA THR A 139 -14.81 -4.56 16.03
C THR A 139 -13.56 -3.69 16.14
N THR A 140 -13.17 -3.08 15.04
CA THR A 140 -12.00 -2.19 14.95
C THR A 140 -12.40 -0.85 14.34
N ALA A 141 -11.51 0.13 14.33
CA ALA A 141 -11.73 1.40 13.63
C ALA A 141 -11.91 1.23 12.11
N LEU A 142 -11.44 0.13 11.52
CA LEU A 142 -11.58 -0.18 10.09
C LEU A 142 -12.88 -0.96 9.79
N GLY A 143 -13.55 -1.49 10.81
CA GLY A 143 -14.73 -2.32 10.71
C GLY A 143 -14.60 -3.61 11.50
N GLU A 144 -15.54 -4.53 11.30
CA GLU A 144 -15.49 -5.86 11.90
C GLU A 144 -14.54 -6.77 11.13
N GLY A 145 -13.72 -7.55 11.84
CA GLY A 145 -12.76 -8.41 11.17
C GLY A 145 -12.12 -9.50 12.03
N TRP A 146 -11.26 -10.29 11.36
CA TRP A 146 -10.54 -11.43 11.91
C TRP A 146 -9.04 -11.21 11.79
N PHE A 147 -8.33 -11.38 12.90
CA PHE A 147 -6.87 -11.39 12.90
C PHE A 147 -6.37 -12.78 12.57
N VAL A 148 -5.58 -12.89 11.52
CA VAL A 148 -4.93 -14.14 11.10
C VAL A 148 -3.45 -14.01 11.36
N THR A 149 -2.88 -14.90 12.17
CA THR A 149 -1.45 -14.94 12.50
C THR A 149 -0.84 -16.19 11.92
N THR A 150 0.23 -16.03 11.15
CA THR A 150 1.04 -17.13 10.62
C THR A 150 2.46 -17.06 11.17
N ARG A 151 3.12 -18.21 11.24
CA ARG A 151 4.53 -18.33 11.54
C ARG A 151 5.24 -18.97 10.36
N SER A 152 6.27 -18.30 9.86
CA SER A 152 7.14 -18.80 8.80
C SER A 152 8.54 -19.04 9.36
N THR A 153 9.17 -20.14 8.97
CA THR A 153 10.55 -20.48 9.38
C THR A 153 11.39 -20.71 8.13
N TRP A 154 12.50 -19.97 8.02
CA TRP A 154 13.47 -20.13 6.94
C TRP A 154 14.62 -21.01 7.38
N TYR A 155 15.05 -21.87 6.46
CA TYR A 155 16.09 -22.86 6.70
C TYR A 155 17.21 -22.72 5.65
N ALA A 156 18.45 -22.98 6.08
CA ALA A 156 19.57 -23.29 5.21
C ALA A 156 19.98 -24.76 5.45
N GLY A 157 19.64 -25.65 4.51
CA GLY A 157 19.66 -27.09 4.77
C GLY A 157 18.62 -27.47 5.84
N SER A 158 19.07 -28.05 6.95
CA SER A 158 18.20 -28.41 8.09
C SER A 158 18.24 -27.39 9.24
N GLU A 159 19.04 -26.32 9.11
CA GLU A 159 19.25 -25.34 10.16
C GLU A 159 18.23 -24.20 10.02
N PRO A 160 17.42 -23.89 11.06
CA PRO A 160 16.58 -22.71 11.06
C PRO A 160 17.45 -21.45 11.17
N VAL A 161 17.28 -20.51 10.25
CA VAL A 161 18.09 -19.28 10.17
C VAL A 161 17.31 -18.04 10.50
N ALA A 162 15.99 -18.05 10.28
CA ALA A 162 15.10 -16.96 10.63
C ALA A 162 13.67 -17.47 10.86
N GLU A 163 12.93 -16.73 11.68
CA GLU A 163 11.50 -16.95 11.93
C GLU A 163 10.75 -15.63 11.82
N MET A 164 9.51 -15.67 11.36
CA MET A 164 8.62 -14.52 11.31
C MET A 164 7.22 -14.92 11.77
N ARG A 165 6.69 -14.18 12.73
CA ARG A 165 5.25 -14.13 13.02
C ARG A 165 4.67 -12.95 12.27
N PHE A 166 3.69 -13.21 11.44
CA PHE A 166 3.04 -12.19 10.63
C PHE A 166 1.55 -12.21 10.88
N ARG A 167 0.98 -11.04 11.20
CA ARG A 167 -0.44 -10.89 11.48
C ARG A 167 -1.08 -9.93 10.50
N VAL A 168 -2.21 -10.35 9.95
CA VAL A 168 -3.08 -9.51 9.14
C VAL A 168 -4.46 -9.41 9.77
N LEU A 169 -5.14 -8.32 9.53
CA LEU A 169 -6.56 -8.15 9.77
C LEU A 169 -7.29 -8.27 8.44
N LYS A 170 -8.19 -9.26 8.33
CA LYS A 170 -9.18 -9.38 7.27
C LYS A 170 -10.49 -8.80 7.80
N PHE A 171 -11.10 -7.83 7.10
CA PHE A 171 -12.24 -7.09 7.64
C PHE A 171 -13.27 -6.68 6.59
N ARG A 172 -14.48 -6.44 7.09
CA ARG A 172 -15.56 -5.74 6.38
C ARG A 172 -15.47 -4.27 6.77
N PRO A 173 -15.34 -3.32 5.83
CA PRO A 173 -15.27 -1.90 6.15
C PRO A 173 -16.52 -1.42 6.91
N ALA A 174 -16.32 -0.54 7.89
CA ALA A 174 -17.44 0.10 8.61
C ALA A 174 -18.29 0.91 7.63
N GLY A 175 -19.61 0.63 7.59
CA GLY A 175 -20.56 1.35 6.73
C GLY A 175 -21.16 0.52 5.58
N GLN A 176 -20.82 -0.76 5.42
CA GLN A 176 -21.44 -1.64 4.42
C GLN A 176 -22.64 -2.46 4.95
N ASP A 177 -22.99 -2.37 6.25
CA ASP A 177 -24.02 -3.21 6.88
C ASP A 177 -25.45 -2.65 6.83
N ALA A 178 -25.81 -1.82 5.86
CA ALA A 178 -27.15 -1.23 5.81
C ALA A 178 -27.93 -1.49 4.50
N SER A 179 -27.66 -2.58 3.77
CA SER A 179 -28.65 -3.04 2.76
C SER A 179 -28.33 -4.45 2.29
N GLU A 180 -28.83 -5.48 2.99
CA GLU A 180 -29.18 -6.74 2.32
C GLU A 180 -30.02 -7.63 3.24
N SER A 181 -31.34 -7.45 3.13
CA SER A 181 -32.29 -8.53 3.36
C SER A 181 -32.73 -9.04 1.99
N GLY A 182 -32.26 -10.22 1.62
CA GLY A 182 -32.94 -11.12 0.67
C GLY A 182 -32.77 -10.79 -0.82
N GLY A 183 -31.98 -11.60 -1.52
CA GLY A 183 -32.01 -11.70 -2.97
C GLY A 183 -30.77 -12.42 -3.48
N GLU A 184 -30.98 -13.59 -4.12
CA GLU A 184 -29.97 -14.30 -4.90
C GLU A 184 -29.25 -13.32 -5.83
N SER A 185 -27.96 -13.06 -5.62
CA SER A 185 -27.19 -12.25 -6.54
C SER A 185 -26.65 -13.14 -7.67
N GLU A 186 -27.41 -13.18 -8.78
CA GLU A 186 -26.80 -13.30 -10.10
C GLU A 186 -25.61 -12.34 -10.17
N HIS A 187 -24.53 -12.74 -10.82
CA HIS A 187 -23.41 -11.87 -11.21
C HIS A 187 -23.97 -10.62 -11.92
N GLY A 188 -24.43 -9.66 -11.12
CA GLY A 188 -24.89 -8.38 -11.61
C GLY A 188 -23.68 -7.55 -12.01
N THR A 189 -23.56 -7.31 -13.30
CA THR A 189 -22.77 -6.23 -13.90
C THR A 189 -23.32 -4.88 -13.43
N GLY A 190 -23.22 -4.59 -12.13
CA GLY A 190 -23.46 -3.26 -11.59
C GLY A 190 -22.30 -2.36 -12.00
N ASP A 191 -22.61 -1.32 -12.77
CA ASP A 191 -21.66 -0.32 -13.22
C ASP A 191 -20.94 0.31 -11.99
N PRO A 192 -19.64 0.02 -11.74
CA PRO A 192 -18.90 0.55 -10.61
C PRO A 192 -18.77 2.09 -10.65
N ALA A 193 -19.09 2.73 -11.78
CA ALA A 193 -19.16 4.18 -11.92
C ALA A 193 -20.30 4.84 -11.11
N ARG A 194 -21.24 4.06 -10.54
CA ARG A 194 -22.40 4.57 -9.78
C ARG A 194 -22.16 4.72 -8.26
N GLY A 195 -20.99 4.39 -7.74
CA GLY A 195 -20.65 4.60 -6.33
C GLY A 195 -20.43 6.08 -6.00
N GLU A 196 -20.66 6.48 -4.73
CA GLU A 196 -20.29 7.83 -4.28
C GLU A 196 -18.76 8.04 -4.43
N PRO A 197 -18.33 9.18 -5.00
CA PRO A 197 -16.92 9.47 -5.21
C PRO A 197 -16.18 9.58 -3.87
N ILE A 198 -14.94 9.08 -3.82
CA ILE A 198 -14.06 9.22 -2.65
C ILE A 198 -13.80 10.70 -2.40
N ARG A 199 -14.13 11.16 -1.19
CA ARG A 199 -13.98 12.58 -0.79
C ARG A 199 -12.67 12.79 -0.03
N PRO A 200 -11.92 13.86 -0.33
CA PRO A 200 -10.77 14.25 0.48
C PRO A 200 -11.21 14.73 1.86
N ALA A 201 -10.42 14.45 2.89
CA ALA A 201 -10.62 15.04 4.20
C ALA A 201 -10.27 16.54 4.17
N ILE A 202 -11.22 17.40 4.50
CA ILE A 202 -11.02 18.85 4.63
C ILE A 202 -10.62 19.13 6.07
N SER A 203 -9.40 19.62 6.26
CA SER A 203 -8.86 20.02 7.56
C SER A 203 -8.65 21.54 7.60
N GLN A 204 -8.35 22.07 8.78
CA GLN A 204 -7.98 23.48 8.94
C GLN A 204 -6.77 23.87 8.06
N ASP A 205 -5.88 22.93 7.78
CA ASP A 205 -4.69 23.17 6.96
C ASP A 205 -4.98 23.14 5.47
N THR A 206 -6.04 22.44 5.03
CA THR A 206 -6.39 22.26 3.62
C THR A 206 -7.60 23.06 3.17
N ALA A 207 -8.39 23.65 4.09
CA ALA A 207 -9.64 24.36 3.76
C ALA A 207 -9.45 25.44 2.69
N TYR A 208 -8.42 26.28 2.82
CA TYR A 208 -8.14 27.36 1.86
C TYR A 208 -7.88 26.84 0.43
N PHE A 209 -7.30 25.63 0.30
CA PHE A 209 -7.05 24.98 -1.00
C PHE A 209 -8.37 24.55 -1.66
N TRP A 210 -9.27 23.95 -0.88
CA TRP A 210 -10.58 23.52 -1.37
C TRP A 210 -11.50 24.72 -1.64
N ASP A 211 -11.42 25.78 -0.83
CA ASP A 211 -12.10 27.05 -1.08
C ASP A 211 -11.61 27.68 -2.39
N GLY A 212 -10.31 27.61 -2.66
CA GLY A 212 -9.72 28.02 -3.93
C GLY A 212 -10.26 27.22 -5.10
N ALA A 213 -10.27 25.89 -4.99
CA ALA A 213 -10.79 25.01 -6.05
C ALA A 213 -12.26 25.36 -6.41
N ARG A 214 -13.10 25.61 -5.40
CA ARG A 214 -14.50 26.08 -5.62
C ARG A 214 -14.58 27.44 -6.30
N ALA A 215 -13.59 28.30 -6.07
CA ALA A 215 -13.49 29.62 -6.71
C ALA A 215 -12.79 29.57 -8.09
N GLY A 216 -12.39 28.38 -8.56
CA GLY A 216 -11.61 28.22 -9.80
C GLY A 216 -10.15 28.68 -9.68
N GLU A 217 -9.59 28.65 -8.47
CA GLU A 217 -8.22 29.08 -8.17
C GLU A 217 -7.41 27.89 -7.61
N LEU A 218 -6.23 27.64 -8.19
CA LEU A 218 -5.25 26.70 -7.60
C LEU A 218 -4.38 27.45 -6.59
N ARG A 219 -4.72 27.32 -5.29
CA ARG A 219 -4.04 28.02 -4.21
C ARG A 219 -2.92 27.17 -3.61
N ILE A 220 -1.68 27.61 -3.73
CA ILE A 220 -0.49 26.95 -3.20
C ILE A 220 -0.07 27.61 -1.88
N GLN A 221 0.18 26.80 -0.84
CA GLN A 221 0.64 27.33 0.46
C GLN A 221 1.96 28.07 0.32
N ARG A 222 2.00 29.26 0.90
CA ARG A 222 3.20 30.10 1.01
C ARG A 222 3.47 30.41 2.47
N CYS A 223 4.71 30.18 2.91
CA CYS A 223 5.13 30.61 4.25
C CYS A 223 5.11 32.12 4.38
N GLY A 224 4.45 32.64 5.41
CA GLY A 224 4.38 34.09 5.67
C GLY A 224 5.73 34.69 6.03
N ARG A 225 6.65 33.88 6.58
CA ARG A 225 7.98 34.35 7.03
C ARG A 225 9.07 34.25 5.98
N CYS A 226 9.26 33.07 5.36
CA CYS A 226 10.37 32.86 4.40
C CYS A 226 9.91 32.79 2.94
N GLY A 227 8.61 32.82 2.67
CA GLY A 227 8.06 32.79 1.32
C GLY A 227 8.07 31.43 0.63
N LEU A 228 8.55 30.35 1.29
CA LEU A 228 8.59 29.01 0.73
C LEU A 228 7.20 28.57 0.26
N LEU A 229 7.11 28.12 -0.98
CA LEU A 229 5.92 27.47 -1.52
C LEU A 229 5.94 25.98 -1.24
N ARG A 230 4.79 25.40 -0.92
CA ARG A 230 4.66 23.96 -0.70
C ARG A 230 3.30 23.40 -1.05
N HIS A 231 3.29 22.17 -1.48
CA HIS A 231 2.12 21.30 -1.60
C HIS A 231 2.56 19.85 -1.32
N PRO A 232 1.76 19.02 -0.61
CA PRO A 232 0.50 19.36 0.05
C PRO A 232 0.68 20.35 1.22
N PRO A 233 -0.42 21.03 1.63
CA PRO A 233 -0.39 21.96 2.75
C PRO A 233 -0.03 21.28 4.08
N GLY A 234 0.52 22.06 5.00
CA GLY A 234 0.86 21.55 6.32
C GLY A 234 0.94 22.66 7.37
N PRO A 235 0.90 22.32 8.68
CA PRO A 235 0.72 23.29 9.77
C PRO A 235 1.94 24.19 9.98
N MET A 236 3.15 23.75 9.64
CA MET A 236 4.39 24.45 9.93
C MET A 236 5.34 24.41 8.73
N CYS A 237 6.05 25.49 8.47
CA CYS A 237 7.04 25.57 7.40
C CYS A 237 8.22 24.63 7.71
N PRO A 238 8.60 23.71 6.81
CA PRO A 238 9.72 22.79 7.04
C PRO A 238 11.08 23.50 7.02
N GLU A 239 11.18 24.66 6.38
CA GLU A 239 12.44 25.40 6.24
C GLU A 239 12.75 26.29 7.46
N CYS A 240 11.75 27.05 7.95
CA CYS A 240 11.98 28.06 9.00
C CYS A 240 11.18 27.85 10.28
N GLY A 241 10.38 26.78 10.39
CA GLY A 241 9.58 26.45 11.56
C GLY A 241 8.41 27.39 11.84
N SER A 242 8.13 28.39 10.96
CA SER A 242 7.01 29.32 11.15
C SER A 242 5.67 28.65 10.90
N THR A 243 4.68 29.02 11.70
CA THR A 243 3.27 28.64 11.51
C THR A 243 2.47 29.70 10.76
N GLU A 244 3.09 30.86 10.46
CA GLU A 244 2.47 31.89 9.64
C GLU A 244 2.36 31.41 8.19
N ARG A 245 1.14 31.43 7.66
CA ARG A 245 0.84 30.93 6.33
C ARG A 245 -0.08 31.86 5.56
N THR A 246 0.24 31.98 4.29
CA THR A 246 -0.55 32.63 3.26
C THR A 246 -0.70 31.67 2.08
N HIS A 247 -1.22 32.10 0.97
CA HIS A 247 -1.22 31.35 -0.27
C HIS A 247 -0.86 32.23 -1.46
N LEU A 248 -0.40 31.56 -2.52
CA LEU A 248 -0.27 32.10 -3.86
C LEU A 248 -1.36 31.47 -4.71
N VAL A 249 -2.02 32.26 -5.55
CA VAL A 249 -2.85 31.72 -6.64
C VAL A 249 -1.91 31.40 -7.80
N SER A 250 -1.78 30.10 -8.11
CA SER A 250 -0.93 29.62 -9.19
C SER A 250 -1.50 30.00 -10.56
N ALA A 251 -0.64 30.18 -11.54
CA ALA A 251 -1.05 30.28 -12.95
C ALA A 251 -1.73 28.98 -13.45
N GLY A 252 -1.56 27.89 -12.70
CA GLY A 252 -2.17 26.60 -13.00
C GLY A 252 -1.52 25.88 -14.18
N THR A 253 -0.34 26.31 -14.63
CA THR A 253 0.41 25.70 -15.74
C THR A 253 1.61 24.93 -15.23
N GLY A 254 2.01 23.87 -15.96
CA GLY A 254 3.14 23.03 -15.61
C GLY A 254 3.32 21.87 -16.57
N GLU A 255 4.12 20.90 -16.14
CA GLU A 255 4.42 19.70 -16.92
C GLU A 255 4.20 18.44 -16.10
N VAL A 256 3.82 17.34 -16.74
CA VAL A 256 3.72 16.03 -16.09
C VAL A 256 5.11 15.60 -15.64
N TYR A 257 5.33 15.62 -14.33
CA TYR A 257 6.57 15.15 -13.70
C TYR A 257 6.61 13.63 -13.59
N SER A 258 5.47 13.04 -13.22
CA SER A 258 5.28 11.58 -13.12
C SER A 258 3.80 11.27 -13.27
N TYR A 259 3.46 10.06 -13.67
CA TYR A 259 2.07 9.63 -13.74
C TYR A 259 1.93 8.13 -13.52
N THR A 260 0.70 7.72 -13.26
CA THR A 260 0.28 6.31 -13.24
C THR A 260 -1.07 6.18 -13.94
N VAL A 261 -1.30 5.01 -14.54
CA VAL A 261 -2.59 4.66 -15.10
C VAL A 261 -3.19 3.56 -14.25
N HIS A 262 -4.32 3.86 -13.62
CA HIS A 262 -5.04 2.93 -12.79
C HIS A 262 -6.02 2.11 -13.63
N HIS A 263 -5.82 0.79 -13.70
CA HIS A 263 -6.65 -0.13 -14.46
C HIS A 263 -7.55 -0.98 -13.56
N HIS A 264 -7.12 -1.26 -12.34
CA HIS A 264 -7.84 -2.15 -11.41
C HIS A 264 -7.32 -1.96 -9.97
N PRO A 265 -8.15 -2.15 -8.92
CA PRO A 265 -9.60 -2.43 -8.92
C PRO A 265 -10.46 -1.24 -9.34
N PRO A 266 -11.76 -1.44 -9.65
CA PRO A 266 -12.69 -0.35 -9.90
C PRO A 266 -12.72 0.65 -8.74
N LEU A 267 -12.85 1.93 -9.05
CA LEU A 267 -12.96 3.00 -8.07
C LEU A 267 -14.36 3.62 -8.12
N PRO A 268 -15.01 3.84 -6.96
CA PRO A 268 -16.33 4.44 -6.90
C PRO A 268 -16.37 5.80 -7.61
N GLY A 269 -17.33 5.99 -8.51
CA GLY A 269 -17.50 7.25 -9.25
C GLY A 269 -16.40 7.55 -10.28
N LYS A 270 -15.60 6.54 -10.70
CA LYS A 270 -14.53 6.72 -11.69
C LYS A 270 -14.64 5.74 -12.83
N GLU A 271 -14.45 6.25 -14.04
CA GLU A 271 -14.24 5.42 -15.23
C GLU A 271 -12.78 4.98 -15.33
N LEU A 272 -12.55 3.74 -15.77
CA LEU A 272 -11.22 3.19 -15.96
C LEU A 272 -10.97 2.93 -17.46
N PRO A 273 -9.70 3.03 -17.90
CA PRO A 273 -8.50 3.37 -17.16
C PRO A 273 -8.42 4.86 -16.78
N LEU A 274 -7.91 5.14 -15.56
CA LEU A 274 -7.80 6.48 -15.01
C LEU A 274 -6.33 6.93 -14.97
N ALA A 275 -5.98 8.01 -15.64
CA ALA A 275 -4.65 8.61 -15.54
C ALA A 275 -4.60 9.59 -14.35
N VAL A 276 -3.62 9.41 -13.47
CA VAL A 276 -3.32 10.31 -12.35
C VAL A 276 -1.91 10.85 -12.54
N ALA A 277 -1.76 12.16 -12.58
CA ALA A 277 -0.49 12.83 -12.80
C ALA A 277 -0.03 13.63 -11.60
N LEU A 278 1.27 13.54 -11.30
CA LEU A 278 1.98 14.50 -10.47
C LEU A 278 2.56 15.56 -11.40
N VAL A 279 2.04 16.77 -11.30
CA VAL A 279 2.42 17.88 -12.16
C VAL A 279 3.37 18.81 -11.44
N GLU A 280 4.51 19.14 -12.04
CA GLU A 280 5.40 20.19 -11.59
C GLU A 280 4.93 21.51 -12.20
N LEU A 281 4.48 22.41 -11.32
CA LEU A 281 3.99 23.73 -11.69
C LEU A 281 5.15 24.67 -12.05
N ASP A 282 4.89 25.68 -12.86
CA ASP A 282 5.85 26.74 -13.19
C ASP A 282 6.40 27.43 -11.94
N GLU A 283 5.67 27.40 -10.83
CA GLU A 283 6.09 27.91 -9.51
C GLU A 283 7.02 26.97 -8.71
N GLY A 284 7.37 25.80 -9.27
CA GLY A 284 8.33 24.86 -8.68
C GLY A 284 7.78 23.96 -7.56
N VAL A 285 6.47 23.82 -7.45
CA VAL A 285 5.82 22.86 -6.55
C VAL A 285 5.07 21.79 -7.34
N ARG A 286 4.88 20.62 -6.75
CA ARG A 286 4.21 19.50 -7.39
C ARG A 286 2.83 19.29 -6.81
N VAL A 287 1.85 19.08 -7.69
CA VAL A 287 0.45 18.85 -7.32
C VAL A 287 -0.08 17.60 -8.03
N LEU A 288 -0.66 16.71 -7.24
CA LEU A 288 -1.30 15.48 -7.74
C LEU A 288 -2.72 15.78 -8.20
N GLY A 289 -3.13 15.21 -9.33
CA GLY A 289 -4.50 15.31 -9.82
C GLY A 289 -4.79 14.32 -10.93
N GLU A 290 -6.07 14.12 -11.20
CA GLU A 290 -6.53 13.34 -12.35
C GLU A 290 -6.18 14.07 -13.63
N LEU A 291 -5.66 13.37 -14.63
CA LEU A 291 -5.39 13.92 -15.96
C LEU A 291 -6.53 13.50 -16.89
N THR A 292 -7.24 14.49 -17.44
CA THR A 292 -8.42 14.31 -18.28
C THR A 292 -8.21 14.89 -19.67
N GLY A 293 -9.03 14.49 -20.64
CA GLY A 293 -8.97 15.05 -22.00
C GLY A 293 -7.81 14.53 -22.85
N VAL A 294 -7.20 13.41 -22.45
CA VAL A 294 -6.17 12.69 -23.18
C VAL A 294 -6.34 11.19 -22.96
N ASP A 295 -6.04 10.38 -23.96
CA ASP A 295 -5.99 8.94 -23.79
C ASP A 295 -4.89 8.57 -22.79
N PRO A 296 -5.17 7.74 -21.76
CA PRO A 296 -4.16 7.31 -20.79
C PRO A 296 -2.89 6.71 -21.41
N GLY A 297 -3.00 6.08 -22.60
CA GLY A 297 -1.86 5.54 -23.36
C GLY A 297 -0.98 6.61 -24.04
N GLU A 298 -1.48 7.84 -24.16
CA GLU A 298 -0.76 8.97 -24.75
C GLU A 298 -0.07 9.87 -23.72
N VAL A 299 -0.30 9.63 -22.44
CA VAL A 299 0.33 10.40 -21.34
C VAL A 299 1.82 10.13 -21.31
N ARG A 300 2.62 11.19 -21.17
CA ARG A 300 4.09 11.11 -21.06
C ARG A 300 4.65 12.16 -20.12
N ILE A 301 5.81 11.86 -19.55
CA ILE A 301 6.59 12.82 -18.74
C ILE A 301 6.98 14.00 -19.64
N GLY A 302 6.91 15.23 -19.08
CA GLY A 302 7.17 16.47 -19.81
C GLY A 302 5.99 16.96 -20.66
N MET A 303 4.82 16.28 -20.60
CA MET A 303 3.61 16.76 -21.29
C MET A 303 3.14 18.09 -20.65
N PRO A 304 3.02 19.19 -21.45
CA PRO A 304 2.49 20.44 -20.94
C PRO A 304 1.02 20.31 -20.56
N VAL A 305 0.67 20.79 -19.37
CA VAL A 305 -0.70 20.71 -18.84
C VAL A 305 -1.13 22.01 -18.18
N GLU A 306 -2.43 22.17 -18.05
CA GLU A 306 -3.05 23.25 -17.31
C GLU A 306 -4.11 22.71 -16.34
N VAL A 307 -4.35 23.43 -15.26
CA VAL A 307 -5.35 23.07 -14.28
C VAL A 307 -6.75 23.30 -14.83
N GLY A 308 -7.63 22.33 -14.58
CA GLY A 308 -9.07 22.47 -14.69
C GLY A 308 -9.72 22.23 -13.34
N PHE A 309 -10.98 22.57 -13.21
CA PHE A 309 -11.75 22.36 -12.02
C PHE A 309 -13.00 21.58 -12.38
N ARG A 310 -13.22 20.46 -11.65
CA ARG A 310 -14.38 19.61 -11.84
C ARG A 310 -15.24 19.66 -10.59
N GLU A 311 -16.42 20.18 -10.72
CA GLU A 311 -17.47 20.14 -9.69
C GLU A 311 -17.92 18.68 -9.53
N ILE A 312 -17.85 18.18 -8.32
CA ILE A 312 -18.33 16.85 -7.94
C ILE A 312 -19.76 16.98 -7.40
N ASP A 313 -19.97 17.98 -6.53
CA ASP A 313 -21.26 18.40 -5.97
C ASP A 313 -21.17 19.83 -5.43
N GLU A 314 -22.24 20.31 -4.73
CA GLU A 314 -22.33 21.66 -4.17
C GLU A 314 -21.18 22.00 -3.21
N ASP A 315 -20.61 21.00 -2.53
CA ASP A 315 -19.59 21.17 -1.49
C ASP A 315 -18.16 20.88 -1.97
N LEU A 316 -17.98 20.19 -3.09
CA LEU A 316 -16.66 19.70 -3.52
C LEU A 316 -16.38 19.96 -4.99
N THR A 317 -15.33 20.71 -5.22
CA THR A 317 -14.69 20.88 -6.53
C THR A 317 -13.26 20.36 -6.47
N LEU A 318 -12.89 19.48 -7.38
CA LEU A 318 -11.54 18.91 -7.47
C LEU A 318 -10.74 19.56 -8.59
N PRO A 319 -9.49 19.98 -8.34
CA PRO A 319 -8.58 20.34 -9.42
C PRO A 319 -8.23 19.07 -10.22
N CYS A 320 -8.16 19.22 -11.53
CA CYS A 320 -7.73 18.17 -12.46
C CYS A 320 -6.79 18.79 -13.49
N TRP A 321 -6.09 17.94 -14.24
CA TRP A 321 -5.16 18.38 -15.27
C TRP A 321 -5.73 18.14 -16.66
N LYS A 322 -5.41 19.02 -17.60
CA LYS A 322 -5.75 18.88 -19.01
C LYS A 322 -4.51 19.19 -19.85
N PRO A 323 -4.30 18.49 -20.99
CA PRO A 323 -3.25 18.88 -21.92
C PRO A 323 -3.41 20.33 -22.38
N ARG A 324 -2.33 21.10 -22.34
CA ARG A 324 -2.32 22.47 -22.83
C ARG A 324 -2.16 22.44 -24.35
N THR A 325 -3.22 22.80 -25.09
CA THR A 325 -3.17 22.95 -26.53
C THR A 325 -2.46 24.27 -26.88
N GLY A 326 -1.23 24.20 -27.47
CA GLY A 326 -0.55 25.38 -27.95
C GLY A 326 0.89 25.63 -27.49
N GLY A 327 1.52 24.69 -26.80
CA GLY A 327 2.96 24.67 -26.57
C GLY A 327 3.68 24.11 -27.83
N ARG A 328 4.44 24.93 -28.53
CA ARG A 328 5.29 24.52 -29.64
C ARG A 328 6.40 23.61 -29.12
N PRO A 329 6.80 22.56 -29.90
CA PRO A 329 7.88 21.66 -29.49
C PRO A 329 9.20 22.38 -29.31
#